data_3f8a6c222d0bc2541f8d9c71efc21839
#
_entry.id   3f8a6c222d0bc2541f8d9c71efc21839
#
_cell.length_a   1.000
_cell.length_b   1.000
_cell.length_c   1.000
_cell.angle_alpha   90.00
_cell.angle_beta   90.00
_cell.angle_gamma   90.00
#
_symmetry.space_group_name_H-M   'P 1'
#
loop_
_entity.id
_entity.type
_entity.pdbx_description
1 polymer ?
#
loop_
_entity_poly.entity_id
_entity_poly.type
_entity_poly.pdbx_seq_one_letter_code
_entity_poly.pdbx_strand_id
1 'polypeptide(L)'
;MINETNKTSTIVLIYAFLTVLLWASAFAFTKVALVSFTPEALGSVRYLFASSLLLVFAIIKRISLPKIKDVPMFFLSGFAGFALYVYAFNMGSASVSAATSSILVSTAPILTAILAAIFYKEKIKKICWFAIAMEFFGIIIIALNDGVFSMNRGIKWILISAFCLGIYNIIQRKLLKKYTPFESTTYSIFAGTILLTFFLKDGLIQLHQAPVLQIVNVVCLGFFPGAIAYLLWATAISRSKKITTVTNFMFITPLFSTILGLVVIREVPSVITIIGGCIIVGGSILFQKLNRT
;
A
#
# COMPACT_ATOMS: atom_id res chain seq x y z
N MET A 1 22.84 31.87 -14.35
CA MET A 1 21.97 30.68 -14.53
C MET A 1 22.17 29.79 -13.32
N ILE A 2 21.39 30.02 -12.27
CA ILE A 2 21.51 29.33 -10.98
C ILE A 2 20.63 28.08 -11.04
N ASN A 3 21.25 26.95 -10.80
CA ASN A 3 20.73 25.59 -10.59
C ASN A 3 19.24 25.45 -10.16
N GLU A 4 18.35 25.31 -11.11
CA GLU A 4 16.98 24.81 -10.89
C GLU A 4 16.89 23.28 -10.84
N THR A 5 17.97 22.58 -10.57
CA THR A 5 18.11 21.17 -10.96
C THR A 5 17.76 20.16 -9.86
N ASN A 6 17.34 20.53 -8.63
CA ASN A 6 17.16 19.48 -7.58
C ASN A 6 16.03 19.69 -6.55
N LYS A 7 15.12 20.64 -6.71
CA LYS A 7 13.98 20.74 -5.78
C LYS A 7 12.84 19.83 -6.25
N THR A 8 12.59 18.75 -5.53
CA THR A 8 11.31 18.02 -5.67
C THR A 8 10.18 19.02 -5.43
N SER A 9 9.25 19.15 -6.38
CA SER A 9 8.17 20.11 -6.27
C SER A 9 7.40 19.88 -4.96
N THR A 10 7.12 20.94 -4.21
CA THR A 10 6.35 20.90 -2.95
C THR A 10 5.03 20.15 -3.14
N ILE A 11 4.42 20.23 -4.32
CA ILE A 11 3.17 19.55 -4.65
C ILE A 11 3.32 18.02 -4.65
N VAL A 12 4.48 17.49 -5.05
CA VAL A 12 4.78 16.03 -4.99
C VAL A 12 4.82 15.56 -3.54
N LEU A 13 5.44 16.37 -2.66
CA LEU A 13 5.54 16.06 -1.24
C LEU A 13 4.16 16.08 -0.57
N ILE A 14 3.31 17.06 -0.94
CA ILE A 14 1.92 17.15 -0.44
C ILE A 14 1.12 15.92 -0.87
N TYR A 15 1.15 15.54 -2.15
CA TYR A 15 0.43 14.35 -2.62
C TYR A 15 0.90 13.07 -1.94
N ALA A 16 2.22 12.88 -1.78
CA ALA A 16 2.77 11.73 -1.08
C ALA A 16 2.35 11.71 0.40
N PHE A 17 2.40 12.85 1.07
CA PHE A 17 1.99 12.97 2.48
C PHE A 17 0.50 12.67 2.67
N LEU A 18 -0.38 13.28 1.87
CA LEU A 18 -1.83 13.01 1.93
C LEU A 18 -2.14 11.54 1.65
N THR A 19 -1.46 10.92 0.68
CA THR A 19 -1.60 9.49 0.41
C THR A 19 -1.31 8.65 1.64
N VAL A 20 -0.19 8.93 2.31
CA VAL A 20 0.26 8.17 3.47
C VAL A 20 -0.70 8.33 4.65
N LEU A 21 -1.26 9.52 4.87
CA LEU A 21 -2.30 9.73 5.88
C LEU A 21 -3.55 8.88 5.60
N LEU A 22 -4.01 8.87 4.34
CA LEU A 22 -5.16 8.07 3.94
C LEU A 22 -4.86 6.57 4.07
N TRP A 23 -3.67 6.12 3.69
CA TRP A 23 -3.29 4.72 3.86
C TRP A 23 -3.11 4.33 5.33
N ALA A 24 -2.56 5.22 6.17
CA ALA A 24 -2.44 4.97 7.59
C ALA A 24 -3.80 4.70 8.27
N SER A 25 -4.86 5.39 7.83
CA SER A 25 -6.21 5.13 8.32
C SER A 25 -6.72 3.74 7.97
N ALA A 26 -6.29 3.18 6.81
CA ALA A 26 -6.74 1.87 6.37
C ALA A 26 -6.36 0.74 7.34
N PHE A 27 -5.25 0.86 8.09
CA PHE A 27 -4.84 -0.19 9.03
C PHE A 27 -5.84 -0.35 10.18
N ALA A 28 -6.25 0.74 10.82
CA ALA A 28 -7.23 0.71 11.90
C ALA A 28 -8.64 0.38 11.38
N PHE A 29 -9.09 1.06 10.33
CA PHE A 29 -10.43 0.87 9.78
C PHE A 29 -10.63 -0.52 9.15
N THR A 30 -9.60 -1.14 8.58
CA THR A 30 -9.68 -2.54 8.13
C THR A 30 -9.93 -3.48 9.31
N LYS A 31 -9.27 -3.28 10.46
CA LYS A 31 -9.55 -4.08 11.65
C LYS A 31 -10.99 -3.91 12.15
N VAL A 32 -11.49 -2.68 12.13
CA VAL A 32 -12.91 -2.43 12.46
C VAL A 32 -13.84 -3.17 11.49
N ALA A 33 -13.54 -3.16 10.19
CA ALA A 33 -14.37 -3.85 9.19
C ALA A 33 -14.32 -5.37 9.32
N LEU A 34 -13.17 -5.95 9.69
CA LEU A 34 -12.99 -7.40 9.89
C LEU A 34 -13.84 -8.00 11.03
N VAL A 35 -14.50 -7.17 11.84
CA VAL A 35 -15.49 -7.62 12.81
C VAL A 35 -16.77 -8.16 12.12
N SER A 36 -17.11 -7.59 10.95
CA SER A 36 -18.35 -7.92 10.22
C SER A 36 -18.11 -8.57 8.86
N PHE A 37 -16.86 -8.56 8.38
CA PHE A 37 -16.49 -9.08 7.07
C PHE A 37 -15.33 -10.08 7.18
N THR A 38 -15.41 -11.16 6.41
CA THR A 38 -14.23 -12.01 6.20
C THR A 38 -13.17 -11.24 5.40
N PRO A 39 -11.88 -11.58 5.54
CA PRO A 39 -10.81 -10.89 4.82
C PRO A 39 -11.01 -10.80 3.30
N GLU A 40 -11.51 -11.89 2.70
CA GLU A 40 -11.78 -12.00 1.26
C GLU A 40 -12.95 -11.11 0.84
N ALA A 41 -14.06 -11.22 1.57
CA ALA A 41 -15.28 -10.45 1.33
C ALA A 41 -15.04 -8.95 1.46
N LEU A 42 -14.29 -8.53 2.49
CA LEU A 42 -13.92 -7.13 2.70
C LEU A 42 -13.16 -6.57 1.50
N GLY A 43 -12.21 -7.33 0.94
CA GLY A 43 -11.46 -6.92 -0.24
C GLY A 43 -12.35 -6.64 -1.44
N SER A 44 -13.29 -7.55 -1.73
CA SER A 44 -14.20 -7.43 -2.86
C SER A 44 -15.14 -6.23 -2.75
N VAL A 45 -15.78 -6.02 -1.59
CA VAL A 45 -16.69 -4.90 -1.36
C VAL A 45 -15.96 -3.56 -1.34
N ARG A 46 -14.80 -3.48 -0.68
CA ARG A 46 -13.97 -2.28 -0.66
C ARG A 46 -13.61 -1.81 -2.07
N TYR A 47 -13.18 -2.72 -2.95
CA TYR A 47 -12.81 -2.35 -4.31
C TYR A 47 -14.00 -2.21 -5.26
N LEU A 48 -15.17 -2.79 -4.94
CA LEU A 48 -16.41 -2.45 -5.60
C LEU A 48 -16.74 -0.96 -5.39
N PHE A 49 -16.68 -0.44 -4.17
CA PHE A 49 -16.89 0.99 -3.89
C PHE A 49 -15.81 1.86 -4.52
N ALA A 50 -14.53 1.47 -4.43
CA ALA A 50 -13.44 2.21 -5.09
C ALA A 50 -13.67 2.32 -6.61
N SER A 51 -14.04 1.22 -7.26
CA SER A 51 -14.33 1.17 -8.69
C SER A 51 -15.57 1.97 -9.06
N SER A 52 -16.62 1.95 -8.25
CA SER A 52 -17.83 2.74 -8.49
C SER A 52 -17.54 4.24 -8.48
N LEU A 53 -16.76 4.71 -7.51
CA LEU A 53 -16.31 6.11 -7.46
C LEU A 53 -15.50 6.48 -8.70
N LEU A 54 -14.52 5.64 -9.06
CA LEU A 54 -13.66 5.90 -10.22
C LEU A 54 -14.43 5.81 -11.53
N LEU A 55 -15.45 4.94 -11.65
CA LEU A 55 -16.29 4.82 -12.83
C LEU A 55 -17.07 6.12 -13.06
N VAL A 56 -17.67 6.70 -12.01
CA VAL A 56 -18.37 7.99 -12.10
C VAL A 56 -17.41 9.07 -12.64
N PHE A 57 -16.22 9.19 -12.05
CA PHE A 57 -15.24 10.17 -12.55
C PHE A 57 -14.71 9.84 -13.95
N ALA A 58 -14.58 8.56 -14.31
CA ALA A 58 -14.15 8.14 -15.63
C ALA A 58 -15.17 8.57 -16.72
N ILE A 59 -16.46 8.42 -16.43
CA ILE A 59 -17.56 8.88 -17.32
C ILE A 59 -17.54 10.40 -17.43
N ILE A 60 -17.45 11.12 -16.31
CA ILE A 60 -17.43 12.61 -16.31
C ILE A 60 -16.21 13.13 -17.09
N LYS A 61 -15.04 12.54 -16.91
CA LYS A 61 -13.79 12.95 -17.59
C LYS A 61 -13.67 12.38 -18.99
N ARG A 62 -14.58 11.51 -19.43
CA ARG A 62 -14.58 10.86 -20.74
C ARG A 62 -13.22 10.24 -21.09
N ILE A 63 -12.62 9.47 -20.16
CA ILE A 63 -11.33 8.84 -20.40
C ILE A 63 -11.44 7.78 -21.51
N SER A 64 -10.40 7.72 -22.36
CA SER A 64 -10.33 6.73 -23.45
C SER A 64 -10.03 5.33 -22.91
N LEU A 65 -10.58 4.30 -23.55
CA LEU A 65 -10.24 2.92 -23.21
C LEU A 65 -8.75 2.65 -23.40
N PRO A 66 -8.16 1.75 -22.58
CA PRO A 66 -6.75 1.41 -22.69
C PRO A 66 -6.49 0.67 -24.02
N LYS A 67 -5.29 0.82 -24.58
CA LYS A 67 -4.90 0.05 -25.76
C LYS A 67 -4.91 -1.44 -25.41
N ILE A 68 -5.50 -2.27 -26.26
CA ILE A 68 -5.66 -3.73 -26.04
C ILE A 68 -4.32 -4.39 -25.66
N LYS A 69 -3.23 -4.00 -26.29
CA LYS A 69 -1.88 -4.51 -26.00
C LYS A 69 -1.36 -4.18 -24.58
N ASP A 70 -1.92 -3.18 -23.91
CA ASP A 70 -1.53 -2.77 -22.57
C ASP A 70 -2.46 -3.39 -21.49
N VAL A 71 -3.61 -4.00 -21.88
CA VAL A 71 -4.57 -4.65 -20.99
C VAL A 71 -3.92 -5.71 -20.08
N PRO A 72 -3.05 -6.62 -20.57
CA PRO A 72 -2.38 -7.59 -19.68
C PRO A 72 -1.55 -6.91 -18.59
N MET A 73 -0.95 -5.74 -18.86
CA MET A 73 -0.18 -5.01 -17.86
C MET A 73 -1.10 -4.37 -16.81
N PHE A 74 -2.30 -3.91 -17.19
CA PHE A 74 -3.31 -3.46 -16.22
C PHE A 74 -3.81 -4.60 -15.35
N PHE A 75 -4.01 -5.81 -15.90
CA PHE A 75 -4.36 -6.97 -15.11
C PHE A 75 -3.24 -7.38 -14.14
N LEU A 76 -1.97 -7.33 -14.56
CA LEU A 76 -0.84 -7.58 -13.68
C LEU A 76 -0.74 -6.50 -12.57
N SER A 77 -0.96 -5.23 -12.93
CA SER A 77 -1.04 -4.13 -11.97
C SER A 77 -2.21 -4.30 -11.00
N GLY A 78 -3.38 -4.69 -11.51
CA GLY A 78 -4.58 -4.96 -10.73
C GLY A 78 -4.41 -6.13 -9.78
N PHE A 79 -3.80 -7.21 -10.26
CA PHE A 79 -3.48 -8.37 -9.43
C PHE A 79 -2.54 -8.02 -8.29
N ALA A 80 -1.38 -7.42 -8.61
CA ALA A 80 -0.37 -7.10 -7.61
C ALA A 80 -0.81 -5.95 -6.68
N GLY A 81 -1.40 -4.86 -7.21
CA GLY A 81 -1.70 -3.66 -6.42
C GLY A 81 -3.03 -3.72 -5.67
N PHE A 82 -3.95 -4.55 -6.10
CA PHE A 82 -5.33 -4.49 -5.60
C PHE A 82 -5.90 -5.86 -5.23
N ALA A 83 -5.83 -6.88 -6.08
CA ALA A 83 -6.41 -8.18 -5.76
C ALA A 83 -5.58 -8.94 -4.70
N LEU A 84 -4.37 -9.38 -5.06
CA LEU A 84 -3.51 -10.14 -4.14
C LEU A 84 -3.03 -9.26 -2.98
N TYR A 85 -2.72 -7.98 -3.24
CA TYR A 85 -2.34 -7.05 -2.18
C TYR A 85 -3.38 -6.96 -1.09
N VAL A 86 -4.64 -6.64 -1.43
CA VAL A 86 -5.68 -6.43 -0.41
C VAL A 86 -6.10 -7.75 0.25
N TYR A 87 -6.13 -8.84 -0.52
CA TYR A 87 -6.38 -10.16 0.03
C TYR A 87 -5.35 -10.48 1.12
N ALA A 88 -4.06 -10.39 0.78
CA ALA A 88 -2.97 -10.65 1.72
C ALA A 88 -2.97 -9.67 2.90
N PHE A 89 -3.21 -8.39 2.63
CA PHE A 89 -3.31 -7.36 3.65
C PHE A 89 -4.43 -7.63 4.65
N ASN A 90 -5.63 -7.99 4.18
CA ASN A 90 -6.76 -8.29 5.05
C ASN A 90 -6.54 -9.58 5.85
N MET A 91 -6.01 -10.64 5.20
CA MET A 91 -5.65 -11.90 5.86
C MET A 91 -4.63 -11.67 6.98
N GLY A 92 -3.63 -10.84 6.72
CA GLY A 92 -2.64 -10.49 7.72
C GLY A 92 -3.23 -9.63 8.84
N SER A 93 -3.99 -8.59 8.49
CA SER A 93 -4.61 -7.68 9.45
C SER A 93 -5.61 -8.35 10.38
N ALA A 94 -6.18 -9.50 10.00
CA ALA A 94 -7.02 -10.30 10.89
C ALA A 94 -6.24 -10.90 12.09
N SER A 95 -4.93 -11.10 11.94
CA SER A 95 -4.12 -11.85 12.90
C SER A 95 -3.06 -11.01 13.62
N VAL A 96 -2.67 -9.84 13.09
CA VAL A 96 -1.66 -8.97 13.69
C VAL A 96 -2.20 -7.56 13.93
N SER A 97 -1.54 -6.82 14.82
CA SER A 97 -1.96 -5.45 15.16
C SER A 97 -1.89 -4.47 13.98
N ALA A 98 -2.64 -3.37 14.04
CA ALA A 98 -2.56 -2.30 13.06
C ALA A 98 -1.15 -1.70 13.02
N ALA A 99 -0.51 -1.53 14.18
CA ALA A 99 0.89 -1.08 14.28
C ALA A 99 1.84 -2.06 13.60
N THR A 100 1.77 -3.36 13.93
CA THR A 100 2.61 -4.40 13.32
C THR A 100 2.42 -4.45 11.80
N SER A 101 1.17 -4.44 11.33
CA SER A 101 0.86 -4.44 9.89
C SER A 101 1.50 -3.25 9.18
N SER A 102 1.37 -2.04 9.74
CA SER A 102 1.90 -0.82 9.11
C SER A 102 3.44 -0.78 9.09
N ILE A 103 4.09 -1.27 10.16
CA ILE A 103 5.54 -1.37 10.22
C ILE A 103 6.05 -2.35 9.15
N LEU A 104 5.43 -3.52 9.03
CA LEU A 104 5.84 -4.50 8.03
C LEU A 104 5.58 -4.02 6.60
N VAL A 105 4.46 -3.35 6.33
CA VAL A 105 4.20 -2.75 5.00
C VAL A 105 5.20 -1.64 4.68
N SER A 106 5.77 -0.96 5.69
CA SER A 106 6.79 0.07 5.47
C SER A 106 8.11 -0.47 4.90
N THR A 107 8.29 -1.78 4.76
CA THR A 107 9.39 -2.40 4.02
C THR A 107 9.21 -2.33 2.49
N ALA A 108 8.00 -2.04 2.00
CA ALA A 108 7.69 -1.96 0.57
C ALA A 108 8.60 -1.00 -0.24
N PRO A 109 9.08 0.16 0.28
CA PRO A 109 10.05 0.99 -0.42
C PRO A 109 11.37 0.29 -0.74
N ILE A 110 11.89 -0.52 0.18
CA ILE A 110 13.12 -1.30 -0.07
C ILE A 110 12.86 -2.41 -1.08
N LEU A 111 11.75 -3.13 -0.93
CA LEU A 111 11.33 -4.12 -1.92
C LEU A 111 11.17 -3.48 -3.32
N THR A 112 10.59 -2.27 -3.38
CA THR A 112 10.51 -1.48 -4.62
C THR A 112 11.89 -1.14 -5.16
N ALA A 113 12.85 -0.74 -4.31
CA ALA A 113 14.20 -0.40 -4.72
C ALA A 113 14.97 -1.64 -5.26
N ILE A 114 14.84 -2.79 -4.60
CA ILE A 114 15.42 -4.06 -5.06
C ILE A 114 14.83 -4.45 -6.42
N LEU A 115 13.51 -4.39 -6.57
CA LEU A 115 12.85 -4.68 -7.84
C LEU A 115 13.26 -3.67 -8.92
N ALA A 116 13.42 -2.39 -8.58
CA ALA A 116 13.92 -1.37 -9.52
C ALA A 116 15.37 -1.67 -9.96
N ALA A 117 16.22 -2.17 -9.07
CA ALA A 117 17.57 -2.60 -9.43
C ALA A 117 17.54 -3.78 -10.41
N ILE A 118 16.63 -4.73 -10.23
CA ILE A 118 16.50 -5.91 -11.10
C ILE A 118 15.92 -5.51 -12.46
N PHE A 119 14.77 -4.81 -12.49
CA PHE A 119 14.02 -4.54 -13.72
C PHE A 119 14.50 -3.33 -14.50
N TYR A 120 15.00 -2.30 -13.80
CA TYR A 120 15.48 -1.05 -14.40
C TYR A 120 17.00 -0.91 -14.33
N LYS A 121 17.71 -1.92 -13.79
CA LYS A 121 19.18 -1.91 -13.61
C LYS A 121 19.65 -0.70 -12.79
N GLU A 122 18.83 -0.22 -11.88
CA GLU A 122 19.22 0.84 -10.94
C GLU A 122 20.26 0.30 -9.96
N LYS A 123 21.39 1.01 -9.81
CA LYS A 123 22.48 0.55 -8.93
C LYS A 123 22.13 0.84 -7.47
N ILE A 124 22.12 -0.21 -6.64
CA ILE A 124 22.09 -0.11 -5.17
C ILE A 124 23.54 -0.07 -4.68
N LYS A 125 23.90 0.96 -3.91
CA LYS A 125 25.25 1.06 -3.33
C LYS A 125 25.49 -0.07 -2.33
N LYS A 126 26.73 -0.58 -2.28
CA LYS A 126 27.11 -1.68 -1.37
C LYS A 126 26.74 -1.40 0.08
N ILE A 127 26.93 -0.18 0.54
CA ILE A 127 26.58 0.24 1.91
C ILE A 127 25.07 0.15 2.22
N CYS A 128 24.20 0.25 1.20
CA CYS A 128 22.75 0.15 1.38
C CYS A 128 22.31 -1.27 1.78
N TRP A 129 23.14 -2.29 1.50
CA TRP A 129 22.86 -3.67 1.94
C TRP A 129 22.88 -3.82 3.45
N PHE A 130 23.66 -2.99 4.15
CA PHE A 130 23.61 -2.94 5.62
C PHE A 130 22.24 -2.46 6.12
N ALA A 131 21.70 -1.43 5.50
CA ALA A 131 20.38 -0.92 5.85
C ALA A 131 19.26 -1.96 5.56
N ILE A 132 19.38 -2.71 4.45
CA ILE A 132 18.47 -3.84 4.13
C ILE A 132 18.57 -4.92 5.22
N ALA A 133 19.79 -5.28 5.65
CA ALA A 133 20.00 -6.27 6.72
C ALA A 133 19.35 -5.81 8.06
N MET A 134 19.44 -4.52 8.39
CA MET A 134 18.76 -3.96 9.57
C MET A 134 17.24 -4.14 9.50
N GLU A 135 16.63 -3.90 8.35
CA GLU A 135 15.17 -4.10 8.20
C GLU A 135 14.77 -5.57 8.38
N PHE A 136 15.50 -6.50 7.75
CA PHE A 136 15.25 -7.92 7.95
C PHE A 136 15.42 -8.35 9.41
N PHE A 137 16.41 -7.79 10.12
CA PHE A 137 16.58 -8.04 11.54
C PHE A 137 15.40 -7.53 12.37
N GLY A 138 14.89 -6.33 12.07
CA GLY A 138 13.68 -5.80 12.71
C GLY A 138 12.43 -6.66 12.43
N ILE A 139 12.28 -7.20 11.20
CA ILE A 139 11.21 -8.15 10.87
C ILE A 139 11.32 -9.42 11.73
N ILE A 140 12.53 -9.96 11.88
CA ILE A 140 12.78 -11.16 12.70
C ILE A 140 12.41 -10.89 14.17
N ILE A 141 12.80 -9.74 14.73
CA ILE A 141 12.42 -9.34 16.10
C ILE A 141 10.90 -9.35 16.28
N ILE A 142 10.16 -8.72 15.35
CA ILE A 142 8.69 -8.69 15.42
C ILE A 142 8.11 -10.11 15.26
N ALA A 143 8.67 -10.91 14.36
CA ALA A 143 8.18 -12.27 14.11
C ALA A 143 8.39 -13.22 15.29
N LEU A 144 9.39 -12.99 16.14
CA LEU A 144 9.70 -13.80 17.31
C LEU A 144 8.90 -13.37 18.57
N ASN A 145 8.12 -12.29 18.50
CA ASN A 145 7.34 -11.77 19.63
C ASN A 145 6.35 -12.82 20.20
N ASP A 146 5.89 -13.74 19.38
CA ASP A 146 4.91 -14.76 19.76
C ASP A 146 5.55 -16.02 20.36
N GLY A 147 6.83 -15.98 20.73
CA GLY A 147 7.52 -16.99 21.58
C GLY A 147 7.86 -18.32 20.92
N VAL A 148 7.59 -18.52 19.66
CA VAL A 148 7.91 -19.74 18.90
C VAL A 148 8.39 -19.38 17.52
N PHE A 149 9.28 -20.16 16.94
CA PHE A 149 9.73 -20.10 15.54
C PHE A 149 8.58 -20.26 14.49
N SER A 150 7.33 -20.22 14.93
CA SER A 150 6.16 -20.12 14.07
C SER A 150 5.98 -18.66 13.65
N MET A 151 6.56 -18.31 12.52
CA MET A 151 6.24 -17.05 11.88
C MET A 151 4.71 -16.95 11.76
N ASN A 152 4.08 -16.10 12.60
CA ASN A 152 2.63 -15.91 12.64
C ASN A 152 2.11 -15.78 11.19
N ARG A 153 1.08 -16.56 10.85
CA ARG A 153 0.50 -16.56 9.50
C ARG A 153 0.17 -15.14 9.01
N GLY A 154 -0.25 -14.26 9.94
CA GLY A 154 -0.53 -12.86 9.65
C GLY A 154 0.69 -12.09 9.17
N ILE A 155 1.86 -12.29 9.79
CA ILE A 155 3.12 -11.64 9.38
C ILE A 155 3.48 -12.04 7.94
N LYS A 156 3.37 -13.33 7.59
CA LYS A 156 3.61 -13.82 6.22
C LYS A 156 2.71 -13.12 5.22
N TRP A 157 1.43 -13.00 5.51
CA TRP A 157 0.47 -12.33 4.65
C TRP A 157 0.77 -10.84 4.47
N ILE A 158 1.13 -10.13 5.54
CA ILE A 158 1.52 -8.72 5.45
C ILE A 158 2.81 -8.54 4.62
N LEU A 159 3.80 -9.42 4.76
CA LEU A 159 5.01 -9.38 3.95
C LEU A 159 4.72 -9.64 2.47
N ILE A 160 3.81 -10.58 2.16
CA ILE A 160 3.32 -10.79 0.79
C ILE A 160 2.66 -9.50 0.27
N SER A 161 1.82 -8.84 1.07
CA SER A 161 1.21 -7.57 0.66
C SER A 161 2.25 -6.48 0.39
N ALA A 162 3.27 -6.35 1.25
CA ALA A 162 4.37 -5.40 1.04
C ALA A 162 5.14 -5.68 -0.27
N PHE A 163 5.41 -6.94 -0.58
CA PHE A 163 6.04 -7.34 -1.85
C PHE A 163 5.16 -7.02 -3.05
N CYS A 164 3.86 -7.32 -2.96
CA CYS A 164 2.88 -6.99 -3.99
C CYS A 164 2.83 -5.48 -4.26
N LEU A 165 2.88 -4.65 -3.21
CA LEU A 165 2.93 -3.21 -3.35
C LEU A 165 4.23 -2.75 -4.04
N GLY A 166 5.36 -3.41 -3.76
CA GLY A 166 6.62 -3.20 -4.47
C GLY A 166 6.50 -3.47 -5.97
N ILE A 167 5.89 -4.60 -6.35
CA ILE A 167 5.62 -4.95 -7.77
C ILE A 167 4.69 -3.90 -8.41
N TYR A 168 3.59 -3.55 -7.74
CA TYR A 168 2.68 -2.51 -8.21
C TYR A 168 3.39 -1.21 -8.52
N ASN A 169 4.26 -0.72 -7.63
CA ASN A 169 5.01 0.51 -7.82
C ASN A 169 5.88 0.46 -9.10
N ILE A 170 6.51 -0.67 -9.40
CA ILE A 170 7.32 -0.87 -10.61
C ILE A 170 6.46 -0.85 -11.87
N ILE A 171 5.32 -1.55 -11.84
CA ILE A 171 4.38 -1.59 -12.97
C ILE A 171 3.77 -0.21 -13.20
N GLN A 172 3.36 0.45 -12.12
CA GLN A 172 2.77 1.79 -12.15
C GLN A 172 3.72 2.80 -12.80
N ARG A 173 5.01 2.78 -12.44
CA ARG A 173 6.03 3.63 -13.08
C ARG A 173 6.10 3.41 -14.60
N LYS A 174 5.90 2.17 -15.07
CA LYS A 174 5.89 1.85 -16.51
C LYS A 174 4.62 2.35 -17.19
N LEU A 175 3.46 2.15 -16.56
CA LEU A 175 2.16 2.61 -17.08
C LEU A 175 2.09 4.12 -17.18
N LEU A 176 2.61 4.85 -16.19
CA LEU A 176 2.65 6.31 -16.15
C LEU A 176 3.51 6.98 -17.24
N LYS A 177 4.28 6.20 -18.01
CA LYS A 177 4.95 6.71 -19.23
C LYS A 177 4.00 6.83 -20.41
N LYS A 178 2.83 6.18 -20.38
CA LYS A 178 1.88 6.09 -21.48
C LYS A 178 0.49 6.64 -21.14
N TYR A 179 0.12 6.55 -19.87
CA TYR A 179 -1.20 6.86 -19.34
C TYR A 179 -1.11 7.94 -18.27
N THR A 180 -2.15 8.74 -18.15
CA THR A 180 -2.25 9.70 -17.03
C THR A 180 -2.35 8.96 -15.68
N PRO A 181 -2.03 9.61 -14.56
CA PRO A 181 -2.21 9.02 -13.24
C PRO A 181 -3.64 8.52 -12.99
N PHE A 182 -4.63 9.26 -13.48
CA PHE A 182 -6.03 8.88 -13.35
C PHE A 182 -6.36 7.62 -14.15
N GLU A 183 -6.02 7.56 -15.44
CA GLU A 183 -6.23 6.39 -16.29
C GLU A 183 -5.50 5.16 -15.74
N SER A 184 -4.22 5.32 -15.42
CA SER A 184 -3.39 4.22 -14.91
C SER A 184 -3.96 3.60 -13.64
N THR A 185 -4.37 4.43 -12.69
CA THR A 185 -4.97 3.97 -11.43
C THR A 185 -6.34 3.35 -11.65
N THR A 186 -7.20 4.01 -12.44
CA THR A 186 -8.57 3.55 -12.69
C THR A 186 -8.58 2.17 -13.34
N TYR A 187 -7.82 1.97 -14.43
CA TYR A 187 -7.80 0.67 -15.10
C TYR A 187 -7.13 -0.43 -14.27
N SER A 188 -6.12 -0.09 -13.48
CA SER A 188 -5.51 -1.06 -12.56
C SER A 188 -6.49 -1.48 -11.46
N ILE A 189 -7.27 -0.54 -10.90
CA ILE A 189 -8.29 -0.84 -9.89
C ILE A 189 -9.42 -1.66 -10.51
N PHE A 190 -9.91 -1.32 -11.70
CA PHE A 190 -10.93 -2.12 -12.38
C PHE A 190 -10.46 -3.55 -12.63
N ALA A 191 -9.25 -3.74 -13.12
CA ALA A 191 -8.67 -5.08 -13.32
C ALA A 191 -8.57 -5.85 -11.98
N GLY A 192 -8.13 -5.20 -10.91
CA GLY A 192 -8.08 -5.81 -9.57
C GLY A 192 -9.47 -6.15 -9.03
N THR A 193 -10.46 -5.27 -9.25
CA THR A 193 -11.85 -5.51 -8.84
C THR A 193 -12.46 -6.67 -9.59
N ILE A 194 -12.20 -6.80 -10.90
CA ILE A 194 -12.64 -7.96 -11.69
C ILE A 194 -12.08 -9.26 -11.07
N LEU A 195 -10.81 -9.29 -10.68
CA LEU A 195 -10.22 -10.47 -10.04
C LEU A 195 -10.85 -10.77 -8.66
N LEU A 196 -11.28 -9.75 -7.93
CA LEU A 196 -11.94 -9.88 -6.63
C LEU A 196 -13.42 -10.26 -6.73
N THR A 197 -14.03 -10.26 -7.91
CA THR A 197 -15.45 -10.66 -8.09
C THR A 197 -15.72 -12.09 -7.66
N PHE A 198 -14.67 -12.93 -7.60
CA PHE A 198 -14.77 -14.28 -7.06
C PHE A 198 -15.34 -14.32 -5.63
N PHE A 199 -15.02 -13.31 -4.82
CA PHE A 199 -15.49 -13.18 -3.44
C PHE A 199 -16.70 -12.23 -3.29
N LEU A 200 -17.23 -11.70 -4.40
CA LEU A 200 -18.24 -10.64 -4.35
C LEU A 200 -19.58 -11.12 -3.81
N LYS A 201 -19.97 -12.36 -4.10
CA LYS A 201 -21.22 -12.94 -3.58
C LYS A 201 -21.23 -12.89 -2.05
N ASP A 202 -20.20 -13.41 -1.42
CA ASP A 202 -20.09 -13.43 0.04
C ASP A 202 -19.95 -12.01 0.60
N GLY A 203 -19.23 -11.14 -0.13
CA GLY A 203 -19.11 -9.72 0.20
C GLY A 203 -20.45 -9.00 0.26
N LEU A 204 -21.33 -9.21 -0.72
CA LEU A 204 -22.66 -8.59 -0.76
C LEU A 204 -23.59 -9.16 0.31
N ILE A 205 -23.53 -10.45 0.61
CA ILE A 205 -24.28 -11.06 1.71
C ILE A 205 -23.87 -10.43 3.05
N GLN A 206 -22.57 -10.35 3.31
CA GLN A 206 -22.06 -9.75 4.54
C GLN A 206 -22.35 -8.24 4.61
N LEU A 207 -22.28 -7.53 3.49
CA LEU A 207 -22.65 -6.11 3.42
C LEU A 207 -24.11 -5.88 3.79
N HIS A 208 -25.02 -6.74 3.33
CA HIS A 208 -26.45 -6.65 3.66
C HIS A 208 -26.72 -6.91 5.15
N GLN A 209 -25.92 -7.75 5.78
CA GLN A 209 -26.06 -8.12 7.20
C GLN A 209 -25.31 -7.16 8.14
N ALA A 210 -24.38 -6.36 7.61
CA ALA A 210 -23.53 -5.48 8.40
C ALA A 210 -24.32 -4.30 9.00
N PRO A 211 -23.97 -3.86 10.22
CA PRO A 211 -24.51 -2.60 10.78
C PRO A 211 -24.15 -1.41 9.89
N VAL A 212 -24.99 -0.38 9.87
CA VAL A 212 -24.79 0.83 9.06
C VAL A 212 -23.42 1.45 9.25
N LEU A 213 -22.91 1.50 10.48
CA LEU A 213 -21.56 2.02 10.77
C LEU A 213 -20.47 1.24 10.03
N GLN A 214 -20.61 -0.09 9.92
CA GLN A 214 -19.66 -0.93 9.18
C GLN A 214 -19.76 -0.72 7.66
N ILE A 215 -20.97 -0.50 7.15
CA ILE A 215 -21.17 -0.15 5.73
C ILE A 215 -20.48 1.16 5.42
N VAL A 216 -20.70 2.21 6.24
CA VAL A 216 -20.02 3.51 6.09
C VAL A 216 -18.50 3.34 6.15
N ASN A 217 -17.99 2.53 7.10
CA ASN A 217 -16.56 2.26 7.22
C ASN A 217 -15.99 1.63 5.93
N VAL A 218 -16.65 0.63 5.35
CA VAL A 218 -16.17 -0.03 4.12
C VAL A 218 -16.26 0.91 2.91
N VAL A 219 -17.31 1.74 2.81
CA VAL A 219 -17.42 2.79 1.79
C VAL A 219 -16.23 3.76 1.91
N CYS A 220 -15.95 4.24 3.12
CA CYS A 220 -14.80 5.12 3.37
C CYS A 220 -13.47 4.44 3.01
N LEU A 221 -13.29 3.16 3.36
CA LEU A 221 -12.11 2.38 2.98
C LEU A 221 -11.96 2.24 1.46
N GLY A 222 -13.08 2.11 0.73
CA GLY A 222 -13.07 2.08 -0.73
C GLY A 222 -12.70 3.44 -1.33
N PHE A 223 -13.36 4.50 -0.89
CA PHE A 223 -13.22 5.82 -1.48
C PHE A 223 -11.87 6.48 -1.15
N PHE A 224 -11.52 6.57 0.13
CA PHE A 224 -10.35 7.33 0.56
C PHE A 224 -9.03 6.55 0.37
N PRO A 225 -8.72 5.49 1.14
CA PRO A 225 -7.47 4.77 0.93
C PRO A 225 -7.50 3.84 -0.31
N GLY A 226 -8.70 3.43 -0.78
CA GLY A 226 -8.84 2.52 -1.92
C GLY A 226 -8.77 3.20 -3.30
N ALA A 227 -9.28 4.42 -3.44
CA ALA A 227 -9.30 5.15 -4.71
C ALA A 227 -8.47 6.44 -4.65
N ILE A 228 -8.85 7.39 -3.79
CA ILE A 228 -8.26 8.75 -3.76
C ILE A 228 -6.76 8.68 -3.43
N ALA A 229 -6.37 7.89 -2.43
CA ALA A 229 -4.95 7.75 -2.07
C ALA A 229 -4.11 7.23 -3.23
N TYR A 230 -4.59 6.24 -3.98
CA TYR A 230 -3.87 5.72 -5.14
C TYR A 230 -3.78 6.71 -6.31
N LEU A 231 -4.79 7.57 -6.50
CA LEU A 231 -4.73 8.67 -7.47
C LEU A 231 -3.67 9.71 -7.08
N LEU A 232 -3.62 10.09 -5.81
CA LEU A 232 -2.60 11.00 -5.28
C LEU A 232 -1.20 10.38 -5.41
N TRP A 233 -1.06 9.09 -5.08
CA TRP A 233 0.19 8.34 -5.21
C TRP A 233 0.69 8.27 -6.65
N ALA A 234 -0.17 7.88 -7.58
CA ALA A 234 0.18 7.84 -9.00
C ALA A 234 0.57 9.22 -9.52
N THR A 235 -0.12 10.29 -9.06
CA THR A 235 0.20 11.68 -9.42
C THR A 235 1.56 12.09 -8.84
N ALA A 236 1.87 11.71 -7.60
CA ALA A 236 3.17 11.96 -6.99
C ALA A 236 4.30 11.25 -7.75
N ILE A 237 4.11 9.95 -8.09
CA ILE A 237 5.08 9.17 -8.88
C ILE A 237 5.29 9.79 -10.27
N SER A 238 4.23 10.18 -10.97
CA SER A 238 4.31 10.73 -12.32
C SER A 238 5.08 12.06 -12.39
N ARG A 239 5.01 12.84 -11.32
CA ARG A 239 5.67 14.15 -11.19
C ARG A 239 7.06 14.07 -10.55
N SER A 240 7.46 12.90 -10.06
CA SER A 240 8.77 12.72 -9.42
C SER A 240 9.81 12.17 -10.38
N LYS A 241 11.04 12.72 -10.32
CA LYS A 241 12.18 12.20 -11.09
C LYS A 241 12.60 10.80 -10.62
N LYS A 242 12.48 10.50 -9.32
CA LYS A 242 12.83 9.21 -8.72
C LYS A 242 11.65 8.67 -7.93
N ILE A 243 11.27 7.42 -8.16
CA ILE A 243 10.17 6.76 -7.44
C ILE A 243 10.47 6.70 -5.93
N THR A 244 11.74 6.50 -5.58
CA THR A 244 12.22 6.44 -4.19
C THR A 244 11.89 7.71 -3.39
N THR A 245 11.84 8.88 -4.03
CA THR A 245 11.48 10.14 -3.36
C THR A 245 10.03 10.11 -2.83
N VAL A 246 9.12 9.49 -3.57
CA VAL A 246 7.72 9.36 -3.19
C VAL A 246 7.55 8.22 -2.17
N THR A 247 8.13 7.05 -2.44
CA THR A 247 8.00 5.88 -1.55
C THR A 247 8.57 6.12 -0.16
N ASN A 248 9.47 7.09 0.00
CA ASN A 248 10.00 7.52 1.29
C ASN A 248 8.94 7.95 2.30
N PHE A 249 7.84 8.51 1.83
CA PHE A 249 6.75 8.93 2.71
C PHE A 249 6.08 7.76 3.41
N MET A 250 6.20 6.54 2.90
CA MET A 250 5.63 5.35 3.54
C MET A 250 6.20 5.08 4.94
N PHE A 251 7.40 5.61 5.28
CA PHE A 251 7.96 5.47 6.63
C PHE A 251 7.23 6.28 7.70
N ILE A 252 6.42 7.23 7.29
CA ILE A 252 5.55 7.99 8.20
C ILE A 252 4.28 7.19 8.54
N THR A 253 3.91 6.21 7.69
CA THR A 253 2.70 5.38 7.86
C THR A 253 2.61 4.71 9.24
N PRO A 254 3.67 4.04 9.77
CA PRO A 254 3.58 3.40 11.08
C PRO A 254 3.25 4.37 12.21
N LEU A 255 3.76 5.59 12.18
CA LEU A 255 3.45 6.59 13.20
C LEU A 255 1.96 6.92 13.24
N PHE A 256 1.38 7.29 12.09
CA PHE A 256 -0.05 7.63 12.02
C PHE A 256 -0.95 6.42 12.23
N SER A 257 -0.57 5.25 11.71
CA SER A 257 -1.31 4.01 11.91
C SER A 257 -1.35 3.58 13.39
N THR A 258 -0.25 3.73 14.12
CA THR A 258 -0.19 3.45 15.56
C THR A 258 -1.08 4.42 16.37
N ILE A 259 -1.03 5.72 16.05
CA ILE A 259 -1.90 6.70 16.68
C ILE A 259 -3.37 6.38 16.41
N LEU A 260 -3.74 6.09 15.15
CA LEU A 260 -5.11 5.73 14.79
C LEU A 260 -5.53 4.38 15.40
N GLY A 261 -4.64 3.40 15.48
CA GLY A 261 -4.88 2.14 16.17
C GLY A 261 -5.21 2.35 17.65
N LEU A 262 -4.46 3.22 18.34
CA LEU A 262 -4.73 3.57 19.73
C LEU A 262 -6.07 4.30 19.89
N VAL A 263 -6.35 5.29 19.05
CA VAL A 263 -7.55 6.15 19.17
C VAL A 263 -8.83 5.42 18.75
N VAL A 264 -8.80 4.68 17.62
CA VAL A 264 -10.00 4.08 17.01
C VAL A 264 -10.34 2.72 17.64
N ILE A 265 -9.33 1.87 17.86
CA ILE A 265 -9.53 0.49 18.33
C ILE A 265 -8.87 0.20 19.67
N ARG A 266 -8.28 1.20 20.32
CA ARG A 266 -7.59 1.10 21.62
C ARG A 266 -6.48 0.03 21.62
N GLU A 267 -5.85 -0.20 20.49
CA GLU A 267 -4.78 -1.19 20.33
C GLU A 267 -3.44 -0.56 20.71
N VAL A 268 -2.82 -1.10 21.78
CA VAL A 268 -1.49 -0.66 22.22
C VAL A 268 -0.44 -1.59 21.62
N PRO A 269 0.55 -1.09 20.88
CA PRO A 269 1.61 -1.92 20.32
C PRO A 269 2.46 -2.53 21.44
N SER A 270 2.91 -3.78 21.25
CA SER A 270 3.85 -4.40 22.20
C SER A 270 5.21 -3.68 22.17
N VAL A 271 5.97 -3.78 23.26
CA VAL A 271 7.34 -3.21 23.34
C VAL A 271 8.22 -3.78 22.23
N ILE A 272 8.07 -5.06 21.91
CA ILE A 272 8.83 -5.74 20.85
C ILE A 272 8.45 -5.17 19.47
N THR A 273 7.16 -4.90 19.24
CA THR A 273 6.70 -4.22 18.02
C THR A 273 7.31 -2.83 17.89
N ILE A 274 7.44 -2.07 18.98
CA ILE A 274 8.07 -0.74 18.97
C ILE A 274 9.57 -0.86 18.65
N ILE A 275 10.30 -1.76 19.32
CA ILE A 275 11.73 -1.96 19.11
C ILE A 275 12.01 -2.39 17.66
N GLY A 276 11.34 -3.45 17.19
CA GLY A 276 11.49 -3.92 15.80
C GLY A 276 11.08 -2.87 14.78
N GLY A 277 10.02 -2.09 15.08
CA GLY A 277 9.57 -0.97 14.27
C GLY A 277 10.60 0.15 14.15
N CYS A 278 11.24 0.53 15.25
CA CYS A 278 12.32 1.52 15.23
C CYS A 278 13.50 1.05 14.38
N ILE A 279 13.86 -0.23 14.43
CA ILE A 279 14.93 -0.82 13.63
C ILE A 279 14.55 -0.80 12.14
N ILE A 280 13.33 -1.23 11.77
CA ILE A 280 12.84 -1.24 10.39
C ILE A 280 12.82 0.19 9.82
N VAL A 281 12.19 1.12 10.51
CA VAL A 281 12.08 2.51 10.06
C VAL A 281 13.46 3.17 10.01
N GLY A 282 14.32 2.92 11.01
CA GLY A 282 15.70 3.40 11.04
C GLY A 282 16.53 2.87 9.87
N GLY A 283 16.46 1.57 9.58
CA GLY A 283 17.10 0.93 8.42
C GLY A 283 16.62 1.56 7.11
N SER A 284 15.34 1.77 6.99
CA SER A 284 14.71 2.37 5.82
C SER A 284 15.15 3.83 5.58
N ILE A 285 15.21 4.64 6.62
CA ILE A 285 15.74 6.02 6.55
C ILE A 285 17.23 6.02 6.16
N LEU A 286 18.00 5.11 6.77
CA LEU A 286 19.42 4.94 6.48
C LEU A 286 19.65 4.56 5.02
N PHE A 287 18.91 3.55 4.51
CA PHE A 287 18.96 3.14 3.11
C PHE A 287 18.80 4.33 2.16
N GLN A 288 17.83 5.18 2.45
CA GLN A 288 17.54 6.31 1.59
C GLN A 288 18.61 7.40 1.64
N LYS A 289 19.12 7.73 2.82
CA LYS A 289 20.23 8.68 2.94
C LYS A 289 21.43 8.20 2.15
N LEU A 290 21.78 6.92 2.29
CA LEU A 290 22.94 6.33 1.61
C LEU A 290 22.74 6.20 0.10
N ASN A 291 21.52 5.96 -0.37
CA ASN A 291 21.23 5.80 -1.80
C ASN A 291 21.06 7.13 -2.55
N ARG A 292 20.85 8.25 -1.83
CA ARG A 292 20.75 9.60 -2.43
C ARG A 292 22.09 10.18 -2.85
N THR A 293 23.15 9.92 -2.10
CA THR A 293 24.53 10.35 -2.40
C THR A 293 25.16 9.45 -3.43
#